data_b40e6353614f45463e5d6d54d48eea5f
#
_entry.id   b40e6353614f45463e5d6d54d48eea5f
#
_cell.length_a   1.000
_cell.length_b   1.000
_cell.length_c   1.000
_cell.angle_alpha   90.00
_cell.angle_beta   90.00
_cell.angle_gamma   90.00
#
_symmetry.space_group_name_H-M   'P 1'
#
loop_
_entity.id
_entity.type
_entity.pdbx_description
1 polymer ?
#
loop_
_entity_poly.entity_id
_entity_poly.type
_entity_poly.pdbx_seq_one_letter_code
_entity_poly.pdbx_strand_id
1 'polypeptide(L)'
;MAKKRKRKKGRKKIILFVFEIILLLVVLGALALYNSTIGKIDFKKQLTTSEAGVNDDIKDETVQTMHGYLNVALFGLDTRKSGDYSKSNSDCIMIASLNYDTNEVQLISVYRDTYLAIGKGKYAKANAAYANGGAENSVKMINSNLDLDITKYVCVDWKALIEVIDKLGGIDLDITDAEVVHINNYMKETSKTTDVPYDEVTESGHVHLSGIQAVAYCRIRYTTGDDFMRTSRQRIVLQELLKKAKEADIATLTSMCSVMMDDISTNFSVPELVSLAKGVTKYNVKSTTGFPFYLTTKDLAVGSSVVPVDFENNVIQLHQFLFGDEAYTPSETVSAISSNIEKKTGVLKDEATIDTSRYNETVGAEGSQGVMEQNKDKKKIKSSGSDSEDNSSNNDSSKLSLIHI
;
A
#
# COMPACT_ATOMS: atom_id res chain seq x y z
N MET A 1 -19.70 9.78 -73.60
CA MET A 1 -18.91 10.08 -72.34
C MET A 1 -19.76 10.00 -71.07
N ALA A 2 -21.02 9.77 -71.03
CA ALA A 2 -21.88 9.75 -69.81
C ALA A 2 -21.86 8.46 -69.03
N LYS A 3 -21.54 7.27 -69.59
CA LYS A 3 -21.51 5.96 -68.92
C LYS A 3 -20.34 5.76 -67.94
N LYS A 4 -19.20 6.43 -68.14
CA LYS A 4 -18.01 6.29 -67.24
C LYS A 4 -18.17 7.07 -65.92
N ARG A 5 -18.97 8.13 -65.84
CA ARG A 5 -19.19 8.93 -64.62
C ARG A 5 -20.14 8.25 -63.62
N LYS A 6 -21.13 7.47 -64.05
CA LYS A 6 -22.06 6.73 -63.17
C LYS A 6 -21.39 5.58 -62.44
N ARG A 7 -20.42 4.87 -63.08
CA ARG A 7 -19.68 3.76 -62.46
C ARG A 7 -18.72 4.23 -61.33
N LYS A 8 -18.13 5.42 -61.42
CA LYS A 8 -17.26 5.98 -60.34
C LYS A 8 -18.03 6.42 -59.10
N LYS A 9 -19.27 6.89 -59.22
CA LYS A 9 -20.15 7.27 -58.07
C LYS A 9 -20.63 6.05 -57.29
N GLY A 10 -20.92 4.92 -57.95
CA GLY A 10 -21.30 3.67 -57.28
C GLY A 10 -20.16 3.05 -56.48
N ARG A 11 -18.93 3.02 -57.03
CA ARG A 11 -17.74 2.52 -56.32
C ARG A 11 -17.39 3.32 -55.07
N LYS A 12 -17.53 4.67 -55.09
CA LYS A 12 -17.31 5.50 -53.92
C LYS A 12 -18.33 5.24 -52.81
N LYS A 13 -19.60 4.99 -53.15
CA LYS A 13 -20.65 4.62 -52.18
C LYS A 13 -20.41 3.22 -51.55
N ILE A 14 -19.95 2.26 -52.35
CA ILE A 14 -19.60 0.92 -51.84
C ILE A 14 -18.40 0.98 -50.93
N ILE A 15 -17.37 1.76 -51.29
CA ILE A 15 -16.19 1.96 -50.44
C ILE A 15 -16.55 2.64 -49.09
N LEU A 16 -17.41 3.64 -49.13
CA LEU A 16 -17.91 4.31 -47.94
C LEU A 16 -18.72 3.36 -47.05
N PHE A 17 -19.60 2.56 -47.62
CA PHE A 17 -20.42 1.56 -46.91
C PHE A 17 -19.55 0.44 -46.29
N VAL A 18 -18.53 -0.02 -47.01
CA VAL A 18 -17.54 -0.99 -46.44
C VAL A 18 -16.75 -0.36 -45.29
N PHE A 19 -16.37 0.90 -45.42
CA PHE A 19 -15.67 1.61 -44.31
C PHE A 19 -16.57 1.77 -43.07
N GLU A 20 -17.88 2.10 -43.28
CA GLU A 20 -18.85 2.18 -42.18
C GLU A 20 -19.04 0.82 -41.48
N ILE A 21 -19.09 -0.29 -42.23
CA ILE A 21 -19.17 -1.65 -41.65
C ILE A 21 -17.90 -1.98 -40.87
N ILE A 22 -16.71 -1.68 -41.40
CA ILE A 22 -15.44 -1.90 -40.69
C ILE A 22 -15.41 -1.07 -39.41
N LEU A 23 -15.79 0.20 -39.45
CA LEU A 23 -15.87 1.05 -38.29
C LEU A 23 -16.87 0.51 -37.25
N LEU A 24 -18.04 0.04 -37.68
CA LEU A 24 -19.01 -0.60 -36.79
C LEU A 24 -18.47 -1.88 -36.16
N LEU A 25 -17.77 -2.72 -36.90
CA LEU A 25 -17.13 -3.94 -36.38
C LEU A 25 -16.01 -3.61 -35.38
N VAL A 26 -15.24 -2.55 -35.65
CA VAL A 26 -14.22 -2.05 -34.70
C VAL A 26 -14.87 -1.53 -33.41
N VAL A 27 -15.96 -0.77 -33.52
CA VAL A 27 -16.73 -0.27 -32.37
C VAL A 27 -17.37 -1.42 -31.61
N LEU A 28 -17.98 -2.39 -32.29
CA LEU A 28 -18.56 -3.60 -31.66
C LEU A 28 -17.49 -4.47 -31.02
N GLY A 29 -16.32 -4.62 -31.66
CA GLY A 29 -15.18 -5.33 -31.09
C GLY A 29 -14.64 -4.60 -29.85
N ALA A 30 -14.52 -3.27 -29.91
CA ALA A 30 -14.13 -2.46 -28.76
C ALA A 30 -15.16 -2.51 -27.62
N LEU A 31 -16.47 -2.52 -27.92
CA LEU A 31 -17.55 -2.71 -26.94
C LEU A 31 -17.56 -4.13 -26.36
N ALA A 32 -17.30 -5.16 -27.16
CA ALA A 32 -17.19 -6.53 -26.69
C ALA A 32 -15.97 -6.71 -25.77
N LEU A 33 -14.82 -6.13 -26.13
CA LEU A 33 -13.63 -6.08 -25.28
C LEU A 33 -13.91 -5.28 -24.00
N TYR A 34 -14.57 -4.13 -24.11
CA TYR A 34 -15.00 -3.32 -22.98
C TYR A 34 -15.89 -4.14 -22.03
N ASN A 35 -16.95 -4.77 -22.53
CA ASN A 35 -17.86 -5.56 -21.68
C ASN A 35 -17.23 -6.84 -21.10
N SER A 36 -16.37 -7.52 -21.87
CA SER A 36 -15.71 -8.74 -21.38
C SER A 36 -14.61 -8.43 -20.36
N THR A 37 -14.06 -7.23 -20.42
CA THR A 37 -12.90 -6.84 -19.64
C THR A 37 -13.29 -5.94 -18.46
N ILE A 38 -14.00 -4.86 -18.69
CA ILE A 38 -14.33 -3.83 -17.68
C ILE A 38 -15.54 -4.22 -16.83
N GLY A 39 -16.45 -5.07 -17.36
CA GLY A 39 -17.63 -5.53 -16.63
C GLY A 39 -17.36 -6.43 -15.43
N LYS A 40 -16.11 -6.84 -15.24
CA LYS A 40 -15.70 -7.74 -14.14
C LYS A 40 -15.14 -7.02 -12.93
N ILE A 41 -14.70 -5.75 -13.07
CA ILE A 41 -14.22 -4.96 -11.94
C ILE A 41 -15.36 -4.62 -11.00
N ASP A 42 -15.18 -4.83 -9.71
CA ASP A 42 -16.12 -4.39 -8.68
C ASP A 42 -16.02 -2.87 -8.47
N PHE A 43 -16.59 -2.12 -9.42
CA PHE A 43 -16.65 -0.66 -9.32
C PHE A 43 -17.60 -0.22 -8.23
N LYS A 44 -17.07 0.43 -7.22
CA LYS A 44 -17.85 1.01 -6.14
C LYS A 44 -18.26 2.46 -6.45
N LYS A 45 -19.25 2.94 -5.72
CA LYS A 45 -19.66 4.35 -5.77
C LYS A 45 -18.49 5.26 -5.41
N GLN A 46 -18.34 6.37 -6.14
CA GLN A 46 -17.39 7.41 -5.76
C GLN A 46 -17.79 8.05 -4.43
N LEU A 47 -16.82 8.29 -3.57
CA LEU A 47 -17.03 8.92 -2.28
C LEU A 47 -16.99 10.45 -2.42
N THR A 48 -17.94 11.13 -1.80
CA THR A 48 -17.81 12.55 -1.50
C THR A 48 -16.86 12.75 -0.31
N THR A 49 -16.33 13.95 -0.10
CA THR A 49 -15.46 14.28 1.05
C THR A 49 -16.11 13.92 2.38
N SER A 50 -17.40 14.22 2.58
CA SER A 50 -18.16 13.85 3.77
C SER A 50 -18.32 12.33 3.93
N GLU A 51 -18.62 11.60 2.84
CA GLU A 51 -18.68 10.13 2.88
C GLU A 51 -17.31 9.50 3.13
N ALA A 52 -16.23 10.15 2.70
CA ALA A 52 -14.86 9.75 2.95
C ALA A 52 -14.35 10.13 4.35
N GLY A 53 -15.14 10.87 5.15
CA GLY A 53 -14.79 11.26 6.51
C GLY A 53 -13.61 12.23 6.58
N VAL A 54 -13.51 13.12 5.60
CA VAL A 54 -12.59 14.27 5.65
C VAL A 54 -13.04 15.19 6.79
N ASN A 55 -12.11 15.63 7.62
CA ASN A 55 -12.41 16.50 8.75
C ASN A 55 -12.78 17.90 8.26
N ASP A 56 -13.91 18.44 8.77
CA ASP A 56 -14.41 19.76 8.37
C ASP A 56 -13.60 20.92 8.97
N ASP A 57 -12.72 20.64 9.93
CA ASP A 57 -11.89 21.59 10.66
C ASP A 57 -10.42 21.65 10.17
N ILE A 58 -10.12 21.05 9.02
CA ILE A 58 -8.85 21.23 8.33
C ILE A 58 -8.76 22.66 7.78
N LYS A 59 -7.61 23.32 7.96
CA LYS A 59 -7.41 24.67 7.45
C LYS A 59 -7.44 24.74 5.93
N ASP A 60 -8.02 25.83 5.40
CA ASP A 60 -8.17 26.04 3.95
C ASP A 60 -6.85 25.94 3.18
N GLU A 61 -5.74 26.44 3.76
CA GLU A 61 -4.42 26.37 3.13
C GLU A 61 -3.95 24.92 2.95
N THR A 62 -4.17 24.06 3.95
CA THR A 62 -3.87 22.63 3.87
C THR A 62 -4.74 21.92 2.83
N VAL A 63 -6.05 22.25 2.80
CA VAL A 63 -6.96 21.71 1.78
C VAL A 63 -6.49 22.09 0.38
N GLN A 64 -6.08 23.35 0.15
CA GLN A 64 -5.55 23.79 -1.14
C GLN A 64 -4.25 23.08 -1.51
N THR A 65 -3.35 22.85 -0.54
CA THR A 65 -2.13 22.07 -0.75
C THR A 65 -2.46 20.66 -1.21
N MET A 66 -3.37 19.96 -0.53
CA MET A 66 -3.80 18.60 -0.89
C MET A 66 -4.44 18.52 -2.28
N HIS A 67 -5.16 19.55 -2.72
CA HIS A 67 -5.74 19.60 -4.07
C HIS A 67 -4.70 19.59 -5.20
N GLY A 68 -3.42 19.86 -4.91
CA GLY A 68 -2.30 19.68 -5.84
C GLY A 68 -1.90 18.21 -6.07
N TYR A 69 -2.56 17.28 -5.39
CA TYR A 69 -2.21 15.87 -5.37
C TYR A 69 -3.41 14.95 -5.63
N LEU A 70 -3.14 13.77 -6.17
CA LEU A 70 -4.09 12.65 -6.13
C LEU A 70 -3.70 11.73 -4.97
N ASN A 71 -4.51 11.75 -3.91
CA ASN A 71 -4.33 10.90 -2.74
C ASN A 71 -5.19 9.63 -2.87
N VAL A 72 -4.54 8.46 -2.82
CA VAL A 72 -5.18 7.15 -3.03
C VAL A 72 -4.85 6.22 -1.86
N ALA A 73 -5.87 5.59 -1.29
CA ALA A 73 -5.68 4.51 -0.33
C ALA A 73 -5.55 3.16 -1.05
N LEU A 74 -4.52 2.39 -0.71
CA LEU A 74 -4.27 1.06 -1.24
C LEU A 74 -4.42 0.04 -0.10
N PHE A 75 -5.29 -0.95 -0.30
CA PHE A 75 -5.54 -2.00 0.67
C PHE A 75 -5.18 -3.37 0.10
N GLY A 76 -4.26 -4.07 0.78
CA GLY A 76 -3.96 -5.47 0.52
C GLY A 76 -4.72 -6.36 1.50
N LEU A 77 -5.51 -7.30 0.98
CA LEU A 77 -6.42 -8.12 1.74
C LEU A 77 -5.96 -9.58 1.74
N ASP A 78 -5.91 -10.19 2.92
CA ASP A 78 -5.70 -11.63 3.06
C ASP A 78 -7.07 -12.33 3.05
N THR A 79 -7.64 -12.49 1.86
CA THR A 79 -8.92 -13.15 1.68
C THR A 79 -8.71 -14.65 1.45
N ARG A 80 -9.43 -15.50 2.20
CA ARG A 80 -9.42 -16.96 1.97
C ARG A 80 -10.17 -17.38 0.70
N LYS A 81 -10.95 -16.47 0.14
CA LYS A 81 -11.68 -16.65 -1.10
C LYS A 81 -11.46 -15.42 -1.97
N SER A 82 -10.81 -15.60 -3.10
CA SER A 82 -10.57 -14.52 -4.06
C SER A 82 -11.85 -13.78 -4.41
N GLY A 83 -11.78 -12.44 -4.46
CA GLY A 83 -12.93 -11.58 -4.76
C GLY A 83 -13.91 -11.34 -3.59
N ASP A 84 -13.76 -11.98 -2.42
CA ASP A 84 -14.59 -11.68 -1.24
C ASP A 84 -13.94 -10.66 -0.32
N TYR A 85 -14.23 -9.40 -0.56
CA TYR A 85 -13.70 -8.26 0.19
C TYR A 85 -14.51 -7.89 1.44
N SER A 86 -15.55 -8.66 1.79
CA SER A 86 -16.57 -8.20 2.74
C SER A 86 -16.20 -8.33 4.23
N LYS A 87 -15.25 -9.18 4.60
CA LYS A 87 -14.97 -9.54 6.01
C LYS A 87 -13.49 -9.78 6.34
N SER A 88 -12.58 -9.24 5.54
CA SER A 88 -11.15 -9.38 5.77
C SER A 88 -10.59 -8.21 6.58
N ASN A 89 -9.51 -8.43 7.32
CA ASN A 89 -8.66 -7.35 7.76
C ASN A 89 -7.77 -6.89 6.60
N SER A 90 -7.42 -5.62 6.56
CA SER A 90 -6.42 -5.13 5.62
C SER A 90 -5.02 -5.38 6.19
N ASP A 91 -4.30 -6.35 5.63
CA ASP A 91 -2.94 -6.68 6.06
C ASP A 91 -1.88 -5.74 5.46
N CYS A 92 -2.26 -4.99 4.44
CA CYS A 92 -1.50 -3.88 3.88
C CYS A 92 -2.41 -2.64 3.82
N ILE A 93 -1.93 -1.52 4.33
CA ILE A 93 -2.59 -0.22 4.28
C ILE A 93 -1.53 0.77 3.80
N MET A 94 -1.70 1.34 2.60
CA MET A 94 -0.78 2.33 2.05
C MET A 94 -1.54 3.55 1.55
N ILE A 95 -0.86 4.69 1.55
CA ILE A 95 -1.30 5.93 0.95
C ILE A 95 -0.30 6.27 -0.14
N ALA A 96 -0.78 6.42 -1.37
CA ALA A 96 -0.02 6.95 -2.49
C ALA A 96 -0.48 8.37 -2.78
N SER A 97 0.44 9.31 -2.77
CA SER A 97 0.19 10.72 -3.06
C SER A 97 0.96 11.11 -4.32
N LEU A 98 0.24 11.33 -5.43
CA LEU A 98 0.79 11.73 -6.72
C LEU A 98 0.66 13.24 -6.88
N ASN A 99 1.78 13.95 -6.98
CA ASN A 99 1.81 15.36 -7.29
C ASN A 99 1.49 15.58 -8.77
N TYR A 100 0.47 16.40 -9.08
CA TYR A 100 0.01 16.64 -10.45
C TYR A 100 1.02 17.43 -11.31
N ASP A 101 1.84 18.28 -10.69
CA ASP A 101 2.79 19.13 -11.41
C ASP A 101 4.10 18.40 -11.73
N THR A 102 4.64 17.65 -10.73
CA THR A 102 5.94 16.99 -10.85
C THR A 102 5.86 15.54 -11.30
N ASN A 103 4.69 14.91 -11.21
CA ASN A 103 4.46 13.47 -11.39
C ASN A 103 5.26 12.60 -10.38
N GLU A 104 5.72 13.19 -9.29
CA GLU A 104 6.35 12.47 -8.18
C GLU A 104 5.29 11.80 -7.30
N VAL A 105 5.57 10.57 -6.86
CA VAL A 105 4.70 9.80 -5.97
C VAL A 105 5.41 9.64 -4.63
N GLN A 106 4.75 10.05 -3.56
CA GLN A 106 5.12 9.69 -2.19
C GLN A 106 4.30 8.47 -1.77
N LEU A 107 4.92 7.48 -1.15
CA LEU A 107 4.27 6.26 -0.71
C LEU A 107 4.52 6.04 0.78
N ILE A 108 3.45 5.92 1.56
CA ILE A 108 3.56 5.65 3.00
C ILE A 108 2.70 4.45 3.40
N SER A 109 3.26 3.54 4.20
CA SER A 109 2.52 2.42 4.78
C SER A 109 2.04 2.79 6.18
N VAL A 110 0.74 2.69 6.45
CA VAL A 110 0.23 2.71 7.82
C VAL A 110 0.38 1.30 8.40
N TYR A 111 1.17 1.15 9.47
CA TYR A 111 1.34 -0.17 10.09
C TYR A 111 -0.01 -0.69 10.56
N ARG A 112 -0.37 -1.91 10.14
CA ARG A 112 -1.70 -2.48 10.33
C ARG A 112 -2.13 -2.56 11.80
N ASP A 113 -1.16 -2.71 12.72
CA ASP A 113 -1.39 -2.81 14.16
C ASP A 113 -1.37 -1.45 14.88
N THR A 114 -1.30 -0.32 14.12
CA THR A 114 -1.36 1.03 14.68
C THR A 114 -2.69 1.27 15.38
N TYR A 115 -2.65 1.72 16.63
CA TYR A 115 -3.82 2.00 17.46
C TYR A 115 -4.42 3.36 17.09
N LEU A 116 -5.57 3.36 16.43
CA LEU A 116 -6.24 4.54 15.87
C LEU A 116 -7.75 4.54 16.18
N ALA A 117 -8.39 5.68 15.97
CA ALA A 117 -9.84 5.80 15.96
C ALA A 117 -10.40 5.12 14.69
N ILE A 118 -11.12 4.01 14.84
CA ILE A 118 -11.68 3.22 13.73
C ILE A 118 -13.15 3.51 13.41
N GLY A 119 -13.67 4.63 13.92
CA GLY A 119 -15.05 5.08 13.75
C GLY A 119 -15.95 4.73 14.93
N LYS A 120 -17.10 5.43 15.01
CA LYS A 120 -18.13 5.25 16.04
C LYS A 120 -17.58 5.33 17.49
N GLY A 121 -16.57 6.18 17.73
CA GLY A 121 -15.94 6.35 19.04
C GLY A 121 -15.06 5.16 19.50
N LYS A 122 -14.83 4.17 18.63
CA LYS A 122 -14.00 3.00 18.91
C LYS A 122 -12.54 3.27 18.50
N TYR A 123 -11.63 2.74 19.32
CA TYR A 123 -10.21 2.71 19.06
C TYR A 123 -9.74 1.25 18.99
N ALA A 124 -9.01 0.91 17.95
CA ALA A 124 -8.46 -0.42 17.74
C ALA A 124 -7.28 -0.36 16.75
N LYS A 125 -6.75 -1.52 16.38
CA LYS A 125 -5.75 -1.61 15.33
C LYS A 125 -6.32 -1.12 13.98
N ALA A 126 -5.53 -0.39 13.20
CA ALA A 126 -5.94 0.20 11.92
C ALA A 126 -6.57 -0.82 10.96
N ASN A 127 -6.03 -2.05 10.92
CA ASN A 127 -6.55 -3.11 10.05
C ASN A 127 -7.99 -3.52 10.38
N ALA A 128 -8.44 -3.32 11.62
CA ALA A 128 -9.80 -3.64 12.02
C ALA A 128 -10.83 -2.69 11.40
N ALA A 129 -10.43 -1.52 10.90
CA ALA A 129 -11.34 -0.59 10.23
C ALA A 129 -11.98 -1.25 9.00
N TYR A 130 -11.19 -2.03 8.24
CA TYR A 130 -11.69 -2.72 7.06
C TYR A 130 -12.75 -3.79 7.41
N ALA A 131 -12.49 -4.62 8.40
CA ALA A 131 -13.44 -5.62 8.87
C ALA A 131 -14.75 -5.03 9.42
N ASN A 132 -14.73 -3.75 9.85
CA ASN A 132 -15.87 -3.04 10.44
C ASN A 132 -16.70 -2.22 9.42
N GLY A 133 -16.36 -2.22 8.14
CA GLY A 133 -17.12 -1.46 7.13
C GLY A 133 -16.42 -1.34 5.78
N GLY A 134 -15.49 -2.23 5.49
CA GLY A 134 -14.81 -2.32 4.19
C GLY A 134 -13.88 -1.14 3.91
N ALA A 135 -13.59 -0.94 2.63
CA ALA A 135 -12.70 0.10 2.15
C ALA A 135 -13.16 1.51 2.57
N GLU A 136 -14.47 1.78 2.48
CA GLU A 136 -15.02 3.08 2.84
C GLU A 136 -14.75 3.45 4.30
N ASN A 137 -14.93 2.50 5.23
CA ASN A 137 -14.63 2.74 6.64
C ASN A 137 -13.12 2.88 6.89
N SER A 138 -12.29 2.18 6.13
CA SER A 138 -10.83 2.33 6.20
C SER A 138 -10.38 3.68 5.68
N VAL A 139 -10.98 4.19 4.59
CA VAL A 139 -10.73 5.56 4.10
C VAL A 139 -11.15 6.59 5.15
N LYS A 140 -12.35 6.45 5.76
CA LYS A 140 -12.78 7.32 6.87
C LYS A 140 -11.80 7.31 8.02
N MET A 141 -11.32 6.14 8.40
CA MET A 141 -10.32 6.00 9.46
C MET A 141 -9.03 6.76 9.10
N ILE A 142 -8.53 6.60 7.87
CA ILE A 142 -7.31 7.30 7.42
C ILE A 142 -7.55 8.81 7.46
N ASN A 143 -8.58 9.32 6.81
CA ASN A 143 -8.85 10.75 6.72
C ASN A 143 -9.04 11.40 8.09
N SER A 144 -9.89 10.80 8.93
CA SER A 144 -10.20 11.39 10.24
C SER A 144 -9.03 11.39 11.23
N ASN A 145 -8.13 10.40 11.15
CA ASN A 145 -6.95 10.37 12.02
C ASN A 145 -5.80 11.22 11.49
N LEU A 146 -5.69 11.41 10.17
CA LEU A 146 -4.49 11.94 9.53
C LEU A 146 -4.71 13.27 8.80
N ASP A 147 -5.88 13.88 8.93
CA ASP A 147 -6.28 15.11 8.21
C ASP A 147 -6.03 15.02 6.69
N LEU A 148 -6.42 13.90 6.09
CA LEU A 148 -6.30 13.70 4.65
C LEU A 148 -7.64 13.83 3.93
N ASP A 149 -7.59 14.03 2.61
CA ASP A 149 -8.74 14.20 1.71
C ASP A 149 -8.96 13.03 0.74
N ILE A 150 -8.54 11.84 1.12
CA ILE A 150 -8.61 10.66 0.28
C ILE A 150 -10.06 10.33 -0.05
N THR A 151 -10.41 10.33 -1.33
CA THR A 151 -11.72 9.87 -1.83
C THR A 151 -11.60 8.66 -2.74
N LYS A 152 -10.38 8.26 -3.10
CA LYS A 152 -10.09 7.16 -4.03
C LYS A 152 -9.38 6.02 -3.32
N TYR A 153 -9.76 4.78 -3.67
CA TYR A 153 -9.10 3.60 -3.13
C TYR A 153 -9.03 2.46 -4.13
N VAL A 154 -8.09 1.56 -3.88
CA VAL A 154 -7.93 0.27 -4.58
C VAL A 154 -7.72 -0.81 -3.54
N CYS A 155 -8.49 -1.89 -3.64
CA CYS A 155 -8.33 -3.10 -2.85
C CYS A 155 -7.89 -4.24 -3.76
N VAL A 156 -6.85 -4.96 -3.35
CA VAL A 156 -6.33 -6.13 -4.07
C VAL A 156 -6.16 -7.30 -3.11
N ASP A 157 -6.33 -8.51 -3.60
CA ASP A 157 -5.96 -9.72 -2.87
C ASP A 157 -4.62 -10.30 -3.36
N TRP A 158 -4.16 -11.36 -2.70
CA TRP A 158 -2.87 -11.98 -3.05
C TRP A 158 -2.87 -12.59 -4.44
N LYS A 159 -3.99 -13.14 -4.90
CA LYS A 159 -4.08 -13.75 -6.22
C LYS A 159 -3.95 -12.72 -7.32
N ALA A 160 -4.66 -11.58 -7.21
CA ALA A 160 -4.52 -10.47 -8.14
C ALA A 160 -3.07 -9.97 -8.21
N LEU A 161 -2.40 -9.83 -7.07
CA LEU A 161 -1.00 -9.39 -7.04
C LEU A 161 -0.06 -10.39 -7.72
N ILE A 162 -0.25 -11.71 -7.51
CA ILE A 162 0.50 -12.76 -8.20
C ILE A 162 0.34 -12.62 -9.72
N GLU A 163 -0.90 -12.55 -10.19
CA GLU A 163 -1.21 -12.48 -11.61
C GLU A 163 -0.64 -11.23 -12.29
N VAL A 164 -0.67 -10.08 -11.60
CA VAL A 164 -0.04 -8.83 -12.06
C VAL A 164 1.45 -8.98 -12.24
N ILE A 165 2.14 -9.52 -11.23
CA ILE A 165 3.58 -9.70 -11.26
C ILE A 165 3.96 -10.66 -12.40
N ASP A 166 3.26 -11.77 -12.54
CA ASP A 166 3.53 -12.75 -13.59
C ASP A 166 3.27 -12.19 -15.00
N LYS A 167 2.25 -11.35 -15.17
CA LYS A 167 1.98 -10.66 -16.45
C LYS A 167 3.05 -9.65 -16.82
N LEU A 168 3.70 -9.03 -15.83
CA LEU A 168 4.86 -8.16 -16.05
C LEU A 168 6.16 -8.94 -16.27
N GLY A 169 6.09 -10.28 -16.24
CA GLY A 169 7.24 -11.15 -16.42
C GLY A 169 8.09 -11.34 -15.16
N GLY A 170 7.51 -11.15 -13.97
CA GLY A 170 8.22 -11.23 -12.69
C GLY A 170 8.90 -9.93 -12.29
N ILE A 171 9.55 -9.93 -11.12
CA ILE A 171 10.32 -8.80 -10.60
C ILE A 171 11.70 -9.25 -10.13
N ASP A 172 12.67 -8.34 -10.15
CA ASP A 172 14.04 -8.60 -9.73
C ASP A 172 14.29 -7.97 -8.36
N LEU A 173 14.70 -8.77 -7.37
CA LEU A 173 14.95 -8.34 -6.00
C LEU A 173 16.26 -8.88 -5.45
N ASP A 174 16.88 -8.10 -4.55
CA ASP A 174 17.99 -8.57 -3.74
C ASP A 174 17.44 -9.22 -2.46
N ILE A 175 17.66 -10.52 -2.30
CA ILE A 175 17.17 -11.29 -1.15
C ILE A 175 18.31 -11.98 -0.40
N THR A 176 18.14 -12.13 0.90
CA THR A 176 19.08 -12.80 1.81
C THR A 176 18.82 -14.31 1.91
N ASP A 177 19.80 -15.08 2.38
CA ASP A 177 19.63 -16.52 2.64
C ASP A 177 18.47 -16.82 3.61
N ALA A 178 18.28 -15.97 4.63
CA ALA A 178 17.16 -16.10 5.56
C ALA A 178 15.81 -15.87 4.85
N GLU A 179 15.74 -14.93 3.92
CA GLU A 179 14.52 -14.65 3.15
C GLU A 179 14.19 -15.77 2.18
N VAL A 180 15.18 -16.44 1.58
CA VAL A 180 14.95 -17.65 0.74
C VAL A 180 14.18 -18.71 1.54
N VAL A 181 14.61 -19.01 2.76
CA VAL A 181 13.93 -19.98 3.63
C VAL A 181 12.49 -19.56 3.91
N HIS A 182 12.29 -18.27 4.24
CA HIS A 182 10.96 -17.75 4.54
C HIS A 182 10.05 -17.70 3.32
N ILE A 183 10.55 -17.27 2.15
CA ILE A 183 9.79 -17.29 0.89
C ILE A 183 9.25 -18.70 0.64
N ASN A 184 10.12 -19.72 0.68
CA ASN A 184 9.74 -21.11 0.42
C ASN A 184 8.70 -21.63 1.43
N ASN A 185 8.77 -21.22 2.69
CA ASN A 185 7.77 -21.57 3.69
C ASN A 185 6.42 -20.89 3.42
N TYR A 186 6.42 -19.59 3.11
CA TYR A 186 5.19 -18.83 2.84
C TYR A 186 4.53 -19.23 1.51
N MET A 187 5.31 -19.65 0.51
CA MET A 187 4.73 -20.13 -0.77
C MET A 187 3.79 -21.32 -0.59
N LYS A 188 4.08 -22.24 0.33
CA LYS A 188 3.23 -23.40 0.62
C LYS A 188 1.81 -23.01 1.02
N GLU A 189 1.71 -22.00 1.90
CA GLU A 189 0.41 -21.47 2.33
C GLU A 189 -0.24 -20.60 1.24
N THR A 190 0.56 -19.76 0.56
CA THR A 190 0.08 -18.91 -0.52
C THR A 190 -0.48 -19.73 -1.66
N SER A 191 0.22 -20.76 -2.12
CA SER A 191 -0.25 -21.70 -3.15
C SER A 191 -1.57 -22.36 -2.76
N LYS A 192 -1.67 -22.84 -1.52
CA LYS A 192 -2.91 -23.46 -1.02
C LYS A 192 -4.10 -22.50 -1.02
N THR A 193 -3.85 -21.21 -0.76
CA THR A 193 -4.92 -20.19 -0.69
C THR A 193 -5.32 -19.67 -2.07
N THR A 194 -4.34 -19.53 -2.99
CA THR A 194 -4.53 -18.92 -4.31
C THR A 194 -4.70 -19.93 -5.44
N ASP A 195 -4.44 -21.22 -5.17
CA ASP A 195 -4.40 -22.32 -6.15
C ASP A 195 -3.35 -22.10 -7.27
N VAL A 196 -2.28 -21.34 -6.97
CA VAL A 196 -1.18 -21.08 -7.89
C VAL A 196 -0.03 -22.04 -7.58
N PRO A 197 0.46 -22.82 -8.57
CA PRO A 197 1.65 -23.67 -8.38
C PRO A 197 2.91 -22.82 -8.18
N TYR A 198 3.96 -23.42 -7.59
CA TYR A 198 5.22 -22.72 -7.34
C TYR A 198 6.43 -23.64 -7.48
N ASP A 199 7.55 -23.03 -7.84
CA ASP A 199 8.88 -23.63 -7.72
C ASP A 199 9.64 -22.95 -6.58
N GLU A 200 10.46 -23.71 -5.84
CA GLU A 200 11.23 -23.18 -4.71
C GLU A 200 12.33 -22.22 -5.20
N VAL A 201 12.57 -21.15 -4.44
CA VAL A 201 13.73 -20.27 -4.62
C VAL A 201 14.96 -20.99 -4.06
N THR A 202 16.02 -21.11 -4.86
CA THR A 202 17.22 -21.89 -4.50
C THR A 202 18.44 -21.04 -4.19
N GLU A 203 18.42 -19.76 -4.57
CA GLU A 203 19.57 -18.86 -4.47
C GLU A 203 19.19 -17.54 -3.79
N SER A 204 20.13 -16.92 -3.08
CA SER A 204 20.05 -15.57 -2.54
C SER A 204 20.82 -14.58 -3.44
N GLY A 205 20.79 -13.31 -3.09
CA GLY A 205 21.39 -12.23 -3.88
C GLY A 205 20.39 -11.62 -4.83
N HIS A 206 20.83 -11.15 -5.98
CA HIS A 206 19.97 -10.56 -7.01
C HIS A 206 19.26 -11.66 -7.80
N VAL A 207 17.97 -11.85 -7.53
CA VAL A 207 17.18 -12.96 -8.07
C VAL A 207 15.91 -12.46 -8.77
N HIS A 208 15.51 -13.21 -9.78
CA HIS A 208 14.25 -13.03 -10.47
C HIS A 208 13.15 -13.83 -9.77
N LEU A 209 12.09 -13.16 -9.32
CA LEU A 209 10.97 -13.77 -8.60
C LEU A 209 9.70 -13.78 -9.45
N SER A 210 9.03 -14.93 -9.49
CA SER A 210 7.67 -15.06 -10.00
C SER A 210 6.64 -14.37 -9.06
N GLY A 211 5.40 -14.21 -9.51
CA GLY A 211 4.36 -13.55 -8.71
C GLY A 211 4.15 -14.20 -7.35
N ILE A 212 4.08 -15.53 -7.28
CA ILE A 212 3.87 -16.23 -5.99
C ILE A 212 5.09 -16.11 -5.06
N GLN A 213 6.31 -16.09 -5.60
CA GLN A 213 7.54 -15.88 -4.84
C GLN A 213 7.61 -14.46 -4.29
N ALA A 214 7.27 -13.46 -5.09
CA ALA A 214 7.22 -12.07 -4.68
C ALA A 214 6.13 -11.80 -3.64
N VAL A 215 4.95 -12.41 -3.78
CA VAL A 215 3.89 -12.33 -2.77
C VAL A 215 4.30 -13.03 -1.48
N ALA A 216 4.98 -14.18 -1.55
CA ALA A 216 5.54 -14.85 -0.38
C ALA A 216 6.58 -13.94 0.33
N TYR A 217 7.44 -13.24 -0.42
CA TYR A 217 8.36 -12.24 0.11
C TYR A 217 7.64 -11.10 0.84
N CYS A 218 6.53 -10.59 0.30
CA CYS A 218 5.69 -9.57 0.96
C CYS A 218 5.07 -10.03 2.29
N ARG A 219 5.00 -11.34 2.54
CA ARG A 219 4.37 -11.92 3.73
C ARG A 219 5.33 -12.23 4.85
N ILE A 220 6.65 -12.15 4.63
CA ILE A 220 7.67 -12.49 5.62
C ILE A 220 7.55 -11.61 6.87
N ARG A 221 7.43 -12.24 8.05
CA ARG A 221 7.37 -11.60 9.36
C ARG A 221 8.53 -12.00 10.28
N TYR A 222 9.02 -13.23 10.16
CA TYR A 222 9.97 -13.84 11.10
C TYR A 222 11.43 -13.47 10.81
N THR A 223 11.69 -12.18 10.56
CA THR A 223 13.04 -11.63 10.43
C THR A 223 13.19 -10.49 11.43
N THR A 224 14.42 -10.07 11.74
CA THR A 224 14.65 -8.94 12.66
C THR A 224 13.89 -7.70 12.15
N GLY A 225 13.01 -7.12 12.99
CA GLY A 225 12.15 -5.98 12.63
C GLY A 225 10.68 -6.35 12.34
N ASP A 226 10.30 -7.64 12.38
CA ASP A 226 8.90 -8.13 12.35
C ASP A 226 7.99 -7.46 11.30
N ASP A 227 6.88 -6.85 11.75
CA ASP A 227 5.85 -6.25 10.91
C ASP A 227 6.32 -4.99 10.16
N PHE A 228 7.31 -4.26 10.71
CA PHE A 228 7.92 -3.10 10.04
C PHE A 228 8.67 -3.52 8.78
N MET A 229 9.46 -4.60 8.86
CA MET A 229 10.15 -5.16 7.70
C MET A 229 9.18 -5.75 6.68
N ARG A 230 8.05 -6.31 7.11
CA ARG A 230 7.02 -6.77 6.18
C ARG A 230 6.46 -5.61 5.35
N THR A 231 6.12 -4.48 5.97
CA THR A 231 5.62 -3.31 5.23
C THR A 231 6.67 -2.70 4.32
N SER A 232 7.95 -2.73 4.68
CA SER A 232 9.06 -2.34 3.81
C SER A 232 9.12 -3.23 2.57
N ARG A 233 9.08 -4.56 2.72
CA ARG A 233 9.04 -5.52 1.60
C ARG A 233 7.87 -5.28 0.65
N GLN A 234 6.69 -4.94 1.18
CA GLN A 234 5.53 -4.61 0.36
C GLN A 234 5.76 -3.35 -0.47
N ARG A 235 6.41 -2.32 0.10
CA ARG A 235 6.77 -1.10 -0.64
C ARG A 235 7.81 -1.37 -1.73
N ILE A 236 8.83 -2.17 -1.44
CA ILE A 236 9.85 -2.59 -2.41
C ILE A 236 9.21 -3.30 -3.61
N VAL A 237 8.32 -4.27 -3.36
CA VAL A 237 7.60 -4.98 -4.45
C VAL A 237 6.76 -4.01 -5.27
N LEU A 238 6.05 -3.06 -4.64
CA LEU A 238 5.25 -2.07 -5.36
C LEU A 238 6.11 -1.13 -6.22
N GLN A 239 7.31 -0.76 -5.76
CA GLN A 239 8.26 0.05 -6.52
C GLN A 239 8.79 -0.71 -7.75
N GLU A 240 9.19 -1.98 -7.59
CA GLU A 240 9.63 -2.81 -8.71
C GLU A 240 8.50 -3.08 -9.71
N LEU A 241 7.27 -3.26 -9.22
CA LEU A 241 6.09 -3.33 -10.08
C LEU A 241 5.90 -2.07 -10.93
N LEU A 242 6.02 -0.89 -10.32
CA LEU A 242 5.90 0.37 -11.07
C LEU A 242 7.03 0.51 -12.10
N LYS A 243 8.24 0.09 -11.77
CA LYS A 243 9.37 0.07 -12.70
C LYS A 243 9.09 -0.85 -13.89
N LYS A 244 8.67 -2.10 -13.66
CA LYS A 244 8.27 -3.04 -14.71
C LYS A 244 7.08 -2.52 -15.54
N ALA A 245 6.09 -1.90 -14.91
CA ALA A 245 4.95 -1.30 -15.62
C ALA A 245 5.35 -0.16 -16.55
N LYS A 246 6.37 0.63 -16.22
CA LYS A 246 6.91 1.68 -17.12
C LYS A 246 7.58 1.11 -18.37
N GLU A 247 8.15 -0.07 -18.28
CA GLU A 247 8.86 -0.77 -19.36
C GLU A 247 7.89 -1.59 -20.22
N ALA A 248 6.70 -1.91 -19.70
CA ALA A 248 5.72 -2.74 -20.38
C ALA A 248 5.05 -2.00 -21.54
N ASP A 249 4.76 -2.73 -22.62
CA ASP A 249 3.98 -2.19 -23.73
C ASP A 249 2.49 -2.06 -23.38
N ILE A 250 1.77 -1.28 -24.18
CA ILE A 250 0.33 -1.01 -23.99
C ILE A 250 -0.50 -2.32 -24.04
N ALA A 251 -0.10 -3.31 -24.84
CA ALA A 251 -0.83 -4.58 -24.94
C ALA A 251 -0.68 -5.38 -23.64
N THR A 252 0.52 -5.43 -23.07
CA THR A 252 0.79 -6.04 -21.75
C THR A 252 0.00 -5.33 -20.66
N LEU A 253 0.03 -4.00 -20.58
CA LEU A 253 -0.74 -3.23 -19.59
C LEU A 253 -2.25 -3.46 -19.74
N THR A 254 -2.77 -3.54 -20.96
CA THR A 254 -4.19 -3.84 -21.23
C THR A 254 -4.53 -5.27 -20.83
N SER A 255 -3.64 -6.24 -21.09
CA SER A 255 -3.81 -7.63 -20.65
C SER A 255 -3.83 -7.75 -19.13
N MET A 256 -2.97 -7.00 -18.44
CA MET A 256 -3.01 -6.91 -16.97
C MET A 256 -4.36 -6.40 -16.47
N CYS A 257 -4.85 -5.31 -17.03
CA CYS A 257 -6.19 -4.82 -16.70
C CYS A 257 -7.26 -5.91 -16.84
N SER A 258 -7.18 -6.79 -17.85
CA SER A 258 -8.19 -7.83 -18.06
C SER A 258 -8.13 -8.98 -17.05
N VAL A 259 -6.95 -9.29 -16.52
CA VAL A 259 -6.74 -10.38 -15.56
C VAL A 259 -7.06 -9.94 -14.13
N MET A 260 -6.71 -8.71 -13.79
CA MET A 260 -6.93 -8.14 -12.46
C MET A 260 -8.42 -7.93 -12.11
N MET A 261 -9.32 -8.06 -13.07
CA MET A 261 -10.69 -7.55 -12.94
C MET A 261 -11.60 -8.31 -12.00
N ASP A 262 -11.35 -9.60 -11.81
CA ASP A 262 -12.15 -10.43 -10.89
C ASP A 262 -11.68 -10.26 -9.43
N ASP A 263 -10.46 -9.73 -9.23
CA ASP A 263 -9.75 -9.73 -7.96
C ASP A 263 -9.33 -8.30 -7.49
N ILE A 264 -10.01 -7.25 -8.02
CA ILE A 264 -9.84 -5.85 -7.62
C ILE A 264 -11.20 -5.22 -7.28
N SER A 265 -11.21 -4.45 -6.19
CA SER A 265 -12.33 -3.57 -5.85
C SER A 265 -11.84 -2.12 -5.78
N THR A 266 -12.51 -1.21 -6.50
CA THR A 266 -12.11 0.20 -6.56
C THR A 266 -13.30 1.12 -6.80
N ASN A 267 -13.17 2.38 -6.39
CA ASN A 267 -14.12 3.44 -6.73
C ASN A 267 -13.60 4.42 -7.79
N PHE A 268 -12.49 4.09 -8.45
CA PHE A 268 -12.09 4.78 -9.67
C PHE A 268 -13.07 4.49 -10.80
N SER A 269 -13.36 5.48 -11.62
CA SER A 269 -14.04 5.25 -12.89
C SER A 269 -13.07 4.77 -13.96
N VAL A 270 -13.60 4.11 -15.01
CA VAL A 270 -12.78 3.66 -16.16
C VAL A 270 -11.97 4.79 -16.80
N PRO A 271 -12.54 5.98 -17.07
CA PRO A 271 -11.76 7.08 -17.63
C PRO A 271 -10.60 7.53 -16.75
N GLU A 272 -10.78 7.53 -15.42
CA GLU A 272 -9.70 7.85 -14.46
C GLU A 272 -8.58 6.81 -14.51
N LEU A 273 -8.92 5.52 -14.51
CA LEU A 273 -7.93 4.43 -14.63
C LEU A 273 -7.16 4.51 -15.97
N VAL A 274 -7.85 4.80 -17.07
CA VAL A 274 -7.21 4.98 -18.38
C VAL A 274 -6.27 6.20 -18.36
N SER A 275 -6.67 7.29 -17.71
CA SER A 275 -5.82 8.47 -17.55
C SER A 275 -4.55 8.17 -16.77
N LEU A 276 -4.67 7.45 -15.64
CA LEU A 276 -3.55 7.01 -14.82
C LEU A 276 -2.61 6.08 -15.62
N ALA A 277 -3.18 5.10 -16.35
CA ALA A 277 -2.38 4.18 -17.17
C ALA A 277 -1.58 4.92 -18.27
N LYS A 278 -2.16 5.95 -18.91
CA LYS A 278 -1.43 6.77 -19.89
C LYS A 278 -0.30 7.59 -19.27
N GLY A 279 -0.41 7.94 -17.99
CA GLY A 279 0.59 8.68 -17.23
C GLY A 279 1.72 7.82 -16.66
N VAL A 280 1.60 6.48 -16.66
CA VAL A 280 2.46 5.56 -15.91
C VAL A 280 3.96 5.76 -16.17
N THR A 281 4.35 6.05 -17.41
CA THR A 281 5.75 6.29 -17.80
C THR A 281 6.36 7.56 -17.19
N LYS A 282 5.52 8.51 -16.73
CA LYS A 282 5.96 9.77 -16.13
C LYS A 282 6.08 9.68 -14.61
N TYR A 283 5.32 8.80 -13.96
CA TYR A 283 5.29 8.71 -12.50
C TYR A 283 6.62 8.23 -11.96
N ASN A 284 7.11 8.87 -10.90
CA ASN A 284 8.34 8.50 -10.23
C ASN A 284 8.13 8.42 -8.73
N VAL A 285 8.40 7.24 -8.13
CA VAL A 285 8.38 7.12 -6.67
C VAL A 285 9.59 7.87 -6.12
N LYS A 286 9.34 8.97 -5.42
CA LYS A 286 10.37 9.84 -4.85
C LYS A 286 10.87 9.31 -3.52
N SER A 287 9.94 8.95 -2.64
CA SER A 287 10.27 8.45 -1.30
C SER A 287 9.22 7.50 -0.78
N THR A 288 9.64 6.60 0.10
CA THR A 288 8.73 5.67 0.78
C THR A 288 9.07 5.61 2.27
N THR A 289 8.05 5.46 3.12
CA THR A 289 8.24 5.34 4.58
C THR A 289 7.08 4.59 5.24
N GLY A 290 7.15 4.41 6.56
CA GLY A 290 6.08 3.87 7.39
C GLY A 290 5.52 4.89 8.36
N PHE A 291 4.27 4.75 8.75
CA PHE A 291 3.57 5.53 9.75
C PHE A 291 3.06 4.62 10.89
N PRO A 292 3.19 5.00 12.16
CA PRO A 292 3.73 6.26 12.69
C PRO A 292 5.27 6.36 12.60
N PHE A 293 5.78 7.59 12.62
CA PHE A 293 7.22 7.87 12.65
C PHE A 293 7.82 7.67 14.05
N TYR A 294 7.13 8.19 15.07
CA TYR A 294 7.45 8.01 16.48
C TYR A 294 6.45 7.07 17.12
N LEU A 295 6.90 5.97 17.64
CA LEU A 295 6.01 4.93 18.14
C LEU A 295 6.63 4.13 19.28
N THR A 296 5.78 3.42 20.00
CA THR A 296 6.14 2.31 20.91
C THR A 296 5.21 1.13 20.67
N THR A 297 5.57 -0.03 21.16
CA THR A 297 4.68 -1.21 21.13
C THR A 297 4.14 -1.49 22.53
N LYS A 298 2.84 -1.76 22.62
CA LYS A 298 2.16 -2.04 23.89
C LYS A 298 1.07 -3.08 23.73
N ASP A 299 0.97 -3.98 24.72
CA ASP A 299 -0.16 -4.89 24.80
C ASP A 299 -1.38 -4.15 25.36
N LEU A 300 -2.40 -4.01 24.52
CA LEU A 300 -3.66 -3.37 24.83
C LEU A 300 -4.79 -4.41 24.85
N ALA A 301 -6.01 -4.02 25.24
CA ALA A 301 -7.18 -4.91 25.19
C ALA A 301 -7.45 -5.51 23.80
N VAL A 302 -6.94 -4.86 22.75
CA VAL A 302 -7.04 -5.30 21.33
C VAL A 302 -5.82 -6.12 20.88
N GLY A 303 -4.96 -6.54 21.82
CA GLY A 303 -3.70 -7.27 21.59
C GLY A 303 -2.50 -6.36 21.41
N SER A 304 -1.35 -6.95 21.08
CA SER A 304 -0.09 -6.22 20.83
C SER A 304 -0.30 -5.18 19.74
N SER A 305 -0.05 -3.92 20.05
CA SER A 305 -0.40 -2.77 19.22
C SER A 305 0.77 -1.82 19.04
N VAL A 306 0.85 -1.19 17.89
CA VAL A 306 1.73 -0.07 17.60
C VAL A 306 1.03 1.21 18.09
N VAL A 307 1.57 1.85 19.11
CA VAL A 307 1.02 3.09 19.66
C VAL A 307 1.83 4.26 19.12
N PRO A 308 1.20 5.18 18.35
CA PRO A 308 1.88 6.41 17.93
C PRO A 308 2.15 7.27 19.17
N VAL A 309 3.39 7.73 19.30
CA VAL A 309 3.84 8.61 20.39
C VAL A 309 3.88 10.03 19.87
N ASP A 310 3.27 10.96 20.62
CA ASP A 310 3.02 12.33 20.15
C ASP A 310 2.33 12.33 18.77
N PHE A 311 1.06 11.92 18.79
CA PHE A 311 0.30 11.67 17.57
C PHE A 311 0.18 12.91 16.68
N GLU A 312 -0.01 14.10 17.26
CA GLU A 312 -0.04 15.36 16.51
C GLU A 312 1.25 15.57 15.70
N ASN A 313 2.40 15.36 16.33
CA ASN A 313 3.69 15.46 15.64
C ASN A 313 3.86 14.41 14.54
N ASN A 314 3.35 13.20 14.75
CA ASN A 314 3.31 12.18 13.72
C ASN A 314 2.50 12.63 12.48
N VAL A 315 1.36 13.31 12.68
CA VAL A 315 0.54 13.81 11.58
C VAL A 315 1.20 15.02 10.90
N ILE A 316 1.85 15.91 11.66
CA ILE A 316 2.65 17.00 11.09
C ILE A 316 3.74 16.44 10.16
N GLN A 317 4.48 15.44 10.60
CA GLN A 317 5.51 14.83 9.78
C GLN A 317 4.95 14.08 8.56
N LEU A 318 3.74 13.52 8.68
CA LEU A 318 3.04 12.93 7.55
C LEU A 318 2.76 13.97 6.46
N HIS A 319 2.22 15.13 6.81
CA HIS A 319 1.94 16.21 5.85
C HIS A 319 3.22 16.78 5.22
N GLN A 320 4.28 16.93 6.00
CA GLN A 320 5.60 17.30 5.48
C GLN A 320 6.14 16.26 4.48
N PHE A 321 6.00 14.98 4.80
CA PHE A 321 6.43 13.89 3.92
C PHE A 321 5.61 13.82 2.62
N LEU A 322 4.27 13.86 2.71
CA LEU A 322 3.40 13.69 1.54
C LEU A 322 3.37 14.92 0.63
N PHE A 323 3.36 16.12 1.22
CA PHE A 323 3.04 17.35 0.51
C PHE A 323 4.16 18.42 0.59
N GLY A 324 5.17 18.21 1.43
CA GLY A 324 6.16 19.27 1.75
C GLY A 324 5.55 20.43 2.52
N ASP A 325 4.40 20.22 3.18
CA ASP A 325 3.69 21.27 3.93
C ASP A 325 4.31 21.46 5.33
N GLU A 326 5.26 22.38 5.41
CA GLU A 326 5.91 22.77 6.69
C GLU A 326 5.02 23.64 7.57
N ALA A 327 3.95 24.21 7.02
CA ALA A 327 3.03 25.09 7.73
C ALA A 327 1.78 24.34 8.29
N TYR A 328 1.65 23.05 7.98
CA TYR A 328 0.52 22.26 8.45
C TYR A 328 0.41 22.27 9.99
N THR A 329 -0.78 22.45 10.46
CA THR A 329 -1.13 22.34 11.88
C THR A 329 -2.34 21.41 12.03
N PRO A 330 -2.30 20.47 13.00
CA PRO A 330 -3.39 19.53 13.22
C PRO A 330 -4.74 20.22 13.47
N SER A 331 -5.81 19.58 12.97
CA SER A 331 -7.17 19.96 13.27
C SER A 331 -7.53 19.70 14.75
N GLU A 332 -8.64 20.28 15.22
CA GLU A 332 -9.18 19.95 16.55
C GLU A 332 -9.53 18.46 16.64
N THR A 333 -9.99 17.87 15.54
CA THR A 333 -10.28 16.43 15.43
C THR A 333 -9.02 15.59 15.70
N VAL A 334 -7.90 15.89 15.05
CA VAL A 334 -6.62 15.17 15.26
C VAL A 334 -6.11 15.37 16.69
N SER A 335 -6.22 16.59 17.23
CA SER A 335 -5.82 16.89 18.62
C SER A 335 -6.66 16.12 19.64
N ALA A 336 -7.98 15.99 19.40
CA ALA A 336 -8.86 15.18 20.24
C ALA A 336 -8.51 13.68 20.14
N ILE A 337 -8.17 13.18 18.95
CA ILE A 337 -7.72 11.80 18.76
C ILE A 337 -6.40 11.56 19.50
N SER A 338 -5.43 12.47 19.42
CA SER A 338 -4.15 12.42 20.12
C SER A 338 -4.36 12.26 21.63
N SER A 339 -5.17 13.16 22.23
CA SER A 339 -5.52 13.10 23.66
C SER A 339 -6.20 11.79 24.05
N ASN A 340 -7.07 11.25 23.18
CA ASN A 340 -7.74 9.99 23.43
C ASN A 340 -6.78 8.78 23.34
N ILE A 341 -5.81 8.79 22.40
CA ILE A 341 -4.78 7.75 22.30
C ILE A 341 -3.97 7.74 23.60
N GLU A 342 -3.43 8.88 24.04
CA GLU A 342 -2.70 9.01 25.30
C GLU A 342 -3.51 8.47 26.49
N LYS A 343 -4.75 8.92 26.64
CA LYS A 343 -5.64 8.51 27.74
C LYS A 343 -5.95 7.02 27.74
N LYS A 344 -6.19 6.42 26.56
CA LYS A 344 -6.56 5.00 26.44
C LYS A 344 -5.37 4.06 26.55
N THR A 345 -4.21 4.48 26.11
CA THR A 345 -3.01 3.66 26.10
C THR A 345 -2.11 3.91 27.32
N GLY A 346 -2.21 5.09 27.93
CA GLY A 346 -1.29 5.55 28.99
C GLY A 346 0.13 5.73 28.48
N VAL A 347 0.32 5.99 27.17
CA VAL A 347 1.63 6.27 26.54
C VAL A 347 1.76 7.79 26.41
N LEU A 348 2.83 8.35 26.95
CA LEU A 348 3.10 9.78 26.98
C LEU A 348 3.98 10.21 25.78
N LYS A 349 4.03 11.53 25.51
CA LYS A 349 4.71 12.12 24.34
C LYS A 349 6.22 11.86 24.25
N ASP A 350 6.89 11.50 25.34
CA ASP A 350 8.33 11.25 25.41
C ASP A 350 8.70 9.74 25.45
N GLU A 351 7.71 8.86 25.33
CA GLU A 351 7.90 7.41 25.45
C GLU A 351 8.16 6.69 24.12
N ALA A 352 8.61 7.39 23.07
CA ALA A 352 8.94 6.76 21.81
C ALA A 352 10.15 5.82 21.96
N THR A 353 9.95 4.55 21.61
CA THR A 353 11.02 3.53 21.61
C THR A 353 11.58 3.31 20.20
N ILE A 354 10.83 3.69 19.17
CA ILE A 354 11.19 3.57 17.77
C ILE A 354 10.93 4.90 17.09
N ASP A 355 11.96 5.39 16.39
CA ASP A 355 11.90 6.59 15.55
C ASP A 355 12.18 6.19 14.10
N THR A 356 11.18 6.26 13.25
CA THR A 356 11.27 5.93 11.83
C THR A 356 11.34 7.17 10.93
N SER A 357 11.34 8.39 11.51
CA SER A 357 11.30 9.65 10.75
C SER A 357 12.54 9.88 9.87
N ARG A 358 13.65 9.22 10.22
CA ARG A 358 14.94 9.35 9.50
C ARG A 358 15.11 8.33 8.38
N TYR A 359 14.16 7.43 8.21
CA TYR A 359 14.22 6.38 7.21
C TYR A 359 13.49 6.83 5.93
N ASN A 360 14.17 7.63 5.13
CA ASN A 360 13.85 7.71 3.71
C ASN A 360 14.44 6.46 3.07
N GLU A 361 13.60 5.46 2.85
CA GLU A 361 13.97 4.26 2.09
C GLU A 361 14.12 4.68 0.62
N THR A 362 15.31 5.11 0.24
CA THR A 362 15.70 5.14 -1.16
C THR A 362 15.80 3.69 -1.65
N VAL A 363 15.23 3.45 -2.83
CA VAL A 363 15.20 2.16 -3.53
C VAL A 363 16.57 1.48 -3.49
N GLY A 364 16.70 0.38 -2.76
CA GLY A 364 17.91 -0.45 -2.69
C GLY A 364 17.98 -1.27 -1.41
N ALA A 365 18.57 -2.46 -1.49
CA ALA A 365 18.74 -3.42 -0.39
C ALA A 365 19.49 -2.85 0.84
N GLU A 366 20.13 -1.69 0.73
CA GLU A 366 20.81 -1.01 1.83
C GLU A 366 19.84 -0.45 2.88
N GLY A 367 18.57 -0.13 2.52
CA GLY A 367 17.57 0.42 3.45
C GLY A 367 17.18 -0.54 4.59
N SER A 368 17.15 -1.84 4.33
CA SER A 368 16.79 -2.84 5.35
C SER A 368 17.89 -3.06 6.40
N GLN A 369 19.16 -2.78 6.09
CA GLN A 369 20.27 -2.86 7.06
C GLN A 369 20.36 -1.62 7.96
N GLY A 370 20.00 -0.43 7.46
CA GLY A 370 20.06 0.83 8.22
C GLY A 370 19.20 0.83 9.48
N VAL A 371 18.03 0.19 9.45
CA VAL A 371 17.14 0.04 10.64
C VAL A 371 17.81 -0.79 11.73
N MET A 372 18.65 -1.77 11.38
CA MET A 372 19.32 -2.66 12.35
C MET A 372 20.53 -2.01 13.00
N GLU A 373 21.31 -1.19 12.29
CA GLU A 373 22.54 -0.61 12.85
C GLU A 373 22.26 0.49 13.87
N GLN A 374 21.25 1.34 13.64
CA GLN A 374 20.92 2.42 14.59
C GLN A 374 20.32 1.92 15.91
N ASN A 375 19.63 0.78 15.93
CA ASN A 375 19.17 0.16 17.19
C ASN A 375 20.33 -0.44 18.01
N LYS A 376 21.45 -0.81 17.36
CA LYS A 376 22.68 -1.23 18.08
C LYS A 376 23.37 -0.04 18.73
N ASP A 377 23.39 1.12 18.09
CA ASP A 377 24.06 2.31 18.63
C ASP A 377 23.28 2.95 19.79
N LYS A 378 21.92 2.94 19.75
CA LYS A 378 21.10 3.39 20.91
C LYS A 378 21.28 2.48 22.14
N LYS A 379 21.47 1.17 21.95
CA LYS A 379 21.77 0.25 23.04
C LYS A 379 23.16 0.49 23.66
N LYS A 380 24.13 0.93 22.84
CA LYS A 380 25.47 1.29 23.27
C LYS A 380 25.51 2.62 24.04
N ILE A 381 24.72 3.60 23.64
CA ILE A 381 24.62 4.91 24.30
C ILE A 381 23.95 4.81 25.68
N LYS A 382 22.94 3.90 25.85
CA LYS A 382 22.35 3.61 27.17
C LYS A 382 23.27 2.81 28.11
N SER A 383 24.23 2.02 27.58
CA SER A 383 25.16 1.23 28.38
C SER A 383 26.41 2.01 28.83
N SER A 384 26.67 3.18 28.22
CA SER A 384 27.84 4.03 28.60
C SER A 384 27.52 5.16 29.59
N GLY A 385 26.25 5.25 30.06
CA GLY A 385 25.78 6.28 31.00
C GLY A 385 25.52 5.84 32.43
N SER A 386 25.84 4.61 32.81
CA SER A 386 25.63 4.09 34.18
C SER A 386 26.76 3.17 34.64
N ASP A 387 27.95 3.71 34.78
CA ASP A 387 29.02 3.08 35.61
C ASP A 387 29.47 4.07 36.67
N SER A 388 28.84 4.01 37.81
CA SER A 388 29.45 4.32 39.11
C SER A 388 28.81 3.42 40.18
N GLU A 389 29.63 2.48 40.64
CA GLU A 389 29.62 1.83 41.93
C GLU A 389 28.36 1.10 42.41
N ASP A 390 28.35 -0.24 42.44
CA ASP A 390 28.64 -0.95 43.68
C ASP A 390 28.79 -2.47 43.47
N ASN A 391 29.78 -3.00 44.20
CA ASN A 391 30.22 -4.36 44.28
C ASN A 391 29.32 -5.17 45.23
N SER A 392 28.76 -6.30 44.81
CA SER A 392 28.78 -7.53 45.62
C SER A 392 28.02 -8.71 44.96
N SER A 393 28.77 -9.79 44.90
CA SER A 393 28.46 -11.21 44.78
C SER A 393 27.01 -11.68 44.95
N ASN A 394 26.46 -12.52 44.09
CA ASN A 394 26.36 -13.96 44.27
C ASN A 394 25.66 -14.70 43.12
N ASN A 395 26.17 -15.88 42.84
CA ASN A 395 25.64 -16.98 42.05
C ASN A 395 24.13 -17.22 42.24
N ASP A 396 23.37 -17.50 41.18
CA ASP A 396 22.90 -18.88 41.01
C ASP A 396 22.29 -19.14 39.63
N SER A 397 22.42 -20.37 39.23
CA SER A 397 22.16 -21.02 37.98
C SER A 397 20.66 -21.30 37.73
N SER A 398 20.35 -21.46 36.43
CA SER A 398 19.32 -22.34 35.87
C SER A 398 17.86 -21.86 35.83
N LYS A 399 17.36 -21.68 34.65
CA LYS A 399 16.40 -22.56 33.93
C LYS A 399 15.89 -21.97 32.62
N LEU A 400 16.27 -22.64 31.55
CA LEU A 400 15.51 -22.62 30.30
C LEU A 400 14.13 -23.23 30.56
N SER A 401 13.09 -22.59 30.04
CA SER A 401 11.87 -23.31 29.69
C SER A 401 11.34 -22.81 28.34
N LEU A 402 11.41 -23.72 27.40
CA LEU A 402 10.61 -23.70 26.17
C LEU A 402 9.13 -23.63 26.56
N ILE A 403 8.36 -22.78 25.85
CA ILE A 403 6.94 -23.03 25.60
C ILE A 403 6.68 -22.79 24.12
N HIS A 404 6.34 -23.88 23.42
CA HIS A 404 5.60 -23.92 22.18
C HIS A 404 4.16 -23.46 22.43
N ILE A 405 3.62 -22.59 21.59
CA ILE A 405 2.42 -22.77 20.78
C ILE A 405 2.40 -21.64 19.72
#